data_3a93aa229b06e715f24d98c954a95ca1
#
_entry.id   3a93aa229b06e715f24d98c954a95ca1
#
_cell.length_a   1.000
_cell.length_b   1.000
_cell.length_c   1.000
_cell.angle_alpha   90.00
_cell.angle_beta   90.00
_cell.angle_gamma   90.00
#
_symmetry.space_group_name_H-M   'P 1'
#
loop_
_entity.id
_entity.type
_entity.pdbx_description
1 polymer ?
#
loop_
_entity_poly.entity_id
_entity_poly.type
_entity_poly.pdbx_seq_one_letter_code
_entity_poly.pdbx_strand_id
1 'polypeptide(L)' 'MSTPAKRGLIGAIKAGQAYLGWDDVTYRSVLSRLCNGKTSSTKCTLDELQAVREYMHGKGFPRYSAK' A
#
# COMPACT_ATOMS: atom_id res chain seq x y z
N MET A 1 -5.52 11.87 -12.75
CA MET A 1 -5.02 12.80 -11.71
C MET A 1 -5.31 12.23 -10.34
N SER A 2 -4.32 12.25 -9.46
CA SER A 2 -4.50 11.68 -8.12
C SER A 2 -5.20 12.67 -7.20
N THR A 3 -6.11 12.13 -6.38
CA THR A 3 -6.73 12.93 -5.34
C THR A 3 -5.78 13.04 -4.16
N PRO A 4 -5.92 14.03 -3.28
CA PRO A 4 -5.10 14.10 -2.07
C PRO A 4 -5.21 12.85 -1.20
N ALA A 5 -6.40 12.26 -1.10
CA ALA A 5 -6.58 11.04 -0.32
C ALA A 5 -5.77 9.88 -0.92
N LYS A 6 -5.81 9.75 -2.23
CA LYS A 6 -5.08 8.68 -2.91
C LYS A 6 -3.57 8.86 -2.74
N ARG A 7 -3.09 10.10 -2.85
CA ARG A 7 -1.67 10.39 -2.67
C ARG A 7 -1.22 10.06 -1.25
N GLY A 8 -2.05 10.38 -0.26
CA GLY A 8 -1.76 10.04 1.13
C GLY A 8 -1.67 8.53 1.33
N LEU A 9 -2.59 7.78 0.71
CA LEU A 9 -2.57 6.33 0.81
C LEU A 9 -1.33 5.74 0.15
N ILE A 10 -0.95 6.26 -1.02
CA ILE A 10 0.25 5.80 -1.70
C ILE A 10 1.48 6.03 -0.82
N GLY A 11 1.56 7.20 -0.19
CA GLY A 11 2.65 7.49 0.73
C GLY A 11 2.68 6.54 1.91
N ALA A 12 1.52 6.26 2.49
CA ALA A 12 1.42 5.33 3.62
C ALA A 12 1.85 3.92 3.21
N ILE A 13 1.45 3.49 2.02
CA ILE A 13 1.80 2.17 1.51
C ILE A 13 3.31 2.06 1.27
N LYS A 14 3.92 3.12 0.71
CA LYS A 14 5.36 3.13 0.53
C LYS A 14 6.10 3.06 1.87
N ALA A 15 5.61 3.80 2.87
CA ALA A 15 6.17 3.73 4.21
C ALA A 15 6.00 2.33 4.80
N GLY A 16 4.85 1.71 4.58
CA GLY A 16 4.61 0.35 5.03
C GLY A 16 5.53 -0.66 4.38
N GLN A 17 5.77 -0.50 3.09
CA GLN A 17 6.71 -1.35 2.37
C GLN A 17 8.09 -1.30 3.02
N ALA A 18 8.57 -0.10 3.30
CA ALA A 18 9.87 0.08 3.92
C ALA A 18 9.88 -0.49 5.35
N TYR A 19 8.82 -0.23 6.10
CA TYR A 19 8.73 -0.69 7.47
C TYR A 19 8.77 -2.21 7.56
N LEU A 20 8.02 -2.87 6.68
CA LEU A 20 7.92 -4.33 6.67
C LEU A 20 9.10 -5.00 5.98
N GLY A 21 9.97 -4.23 5.34
CA GLY A 21 11.13 -4.78 4.66
C GLY A 21 10.78 -5.51 3.38
N TRP A 22 9.66 -5.19 2.75
CA TRP A 22 9.27 -5.84 1.50
C TRP A 22 10.12 -5.33 0.35
N ASP A 23 10.68 -6.25 -0.41
CA ASP A 23 11.38 -5.88 -1.63
C ASP A 23 10.35 -5.59 -2.73
N ASP A 24 10.87 -5.17 -3.89
CA ASP A 24 10.02 -4.78 -4.99
C ASP A 24 9.13 -5.94 -5.48
N VAL A 25 9.70 -7.14 -5.53
CA VAL A 25 8.96 -8.31 -5.98
C VAL A 25 7.80 -8.62 -5.03
N THR A 26 8.07 -8.60 -3.73
CA THR A 26 7.04 -8.85 -2.73
C THR A 26 5.94 -7.80 -2.80
N TYR A 27 6.34 -6.54 -2.92
CA TYR A 27 5.40 -5.43 -3.01
C TYR A 27 4.46 -5.59 -4.22
N ARG A 28 5.03 -5.87 -5.38
CA ARG A 28 4.24 -6.05 -6.59
C ARG A 28 3.32 -7.26 -6.51
N SER A 29 3.79 -8.32 -5.89
CA SER A 29 2.98 -9.51 -5.66
C SER A 29 1.73 -9.19 -4.83
N VAL A 30 1.92 -8.44 -3.76
CA VAL A 30 0.81 -8.04 -2.91
C VAL A 30 -0.17 -7.15 -3.68
N LEU A 31 0.34 -6.18 -4.43
CA LEU A 31 -0.51 -5.32 -5.24
C LEU A 31 -1.31 -6.14 -6.24
N SER A 32 -0.65 -7.06 -6.93
CA SER A 32 -1.32 -7.88 -7.93
C SER A 32 -2.46 -8.69 -7.31
N ARG A 33 -2.26 -9.22 -6.13
CA ARG A 33 -3.28 -10.02 -5.46
C ARG A 33 -4.46 -9.19 -4.99
N LEU A 34 -4.19 -8.00 -4.48
CA LEU A 34 -5.23 -7.17 -3.87
C LEU A 34 -5.83 -6.17 -4.85
N CYS A 35 -5.17 -5.92 -5.96
CA CYS A 35 -5.59 -4.88 -6.90
C CYS A 35 -5.85 -5.41 -8.29
N ASN A 36 -6.33 -6.64 -8.39
CA ASN A 36 -6.77 -7.23 -9.65
C ASN A 36 -5.68 -7.24 -10.72
N GLY A 37 -4.47 -7.66 -10.32
CA GLY A 37 -3.37 -7.82 -11.26
C GLY A 37 -2.56 -6.57 -11.51
N LYS A 38 -2.93 -5.44 -10.89
CA LYS A 38 -2.17 -4.22 -11.04
C LYS A 38 -0.89 -4.30 -10.21
N THR A 39 0.19 -3.77 -10.74
CA THR A 39 1.48 -3.80 -10.05
C THR A 39 2.00 -2.42 -9.70
N SER A 40 1.21 -1.38 -9.97
CA SER A 40 1.59 0.00 -9.66
C SER A 40 0.51 0.63 -8.79
N SER A 41 0.90 1.24 -7.69
CA SER A 41 -0.05 1.88 -6.80
C SER A 41 -0.78 3.04 -7.47
N THR A 42 -0.15 3.69 -8.45
CA THR A 42 -0.81 4.79 -9.16
C THR A 42 -1.94 4.31 -10.04
N LYS A 43 -1.97 3.03 -10.38
CA LYS A 43 -3.03 2.44 -11.19
C LYS A 43 -4.17 1.86 -10.35
N CYS A 44 -3.99 1.79 -9.04
CA CYS A 44 -5.00 1.22 -8.16
C CYS A 44 -6.05 2.25 -7.80
N THR A 45 -7.27 1.76 -7.55
CA THR A 45 -8.33 2.64 -7.05
C THR A 45 -8.10 2.94 -5.57
N LEU A 46 -8.85 3.91 -5.05
CA LEU A 46 -8.76 4.27 -3.63
C LEU A 46 -9.08 3.06 -2.75
N ASP A 47 -10.13 2.32 -3.10
CA ASP A 47 -10.53 1.15 -2.32
C ASP A 47 -9.44 0.08 -2.34
N GLU A 48 -8.81 -0.12 -3.50
CA GLU A 48 -7.73 -1.09 -3.61
C GLU A 48 -6.53 -0.69 -2.75
N LEU A 49 -6.21 0.60 -2.75
CA LEU A 49 -5.11 1.09 -1.93
C LEU A 49 -5.40 0.95 -0.44
N GLN A 50 -6.65 1.17 -0.04
CA GLN A 50 -7.04 0.96 1.35
C GLN A 50 -6.90 -0.51 1.74
N ALA A 51 -7.26 -1.42 0.85
CA ALA A 51 -7.10 -2.85 1.11
C ALA A 51 -5.63 -3.21 1.29
N VAL A 52 -4.75 -2.65 0.48
CA VAL A 52 -3.31 -2.87 0.61
C VAL A 52 -2.81 -2.37 1.96
N ARG A 53 -3.22 -1.18 2.35
CA ARG A 53 -2.81 -0.61 3.63
C ARG A 53 -3.26 -1.49 4.80
N GLU A 54 -4.51 -1.94 4.75
CA GLU A 54 -5.03 -2.81 5.81
C GLU A 54 -4.29 -4.15 5.85
N TYR A 55 -3.94 -4.67 4.70
CA TYR A 55 -3.14 -5.88 4.64
C TYR A 55 -1.79 -5.67 5.35
N MET A 56 -1.15 -4.51 5.11
CA MET A 56 0.11 -4.18 5.75
C MET A 56 -0.05 -4.07 7.27
N HIS A 57 -1.14 -3.46 7.72
CA HIS A 57 -1.40 -3.38 9.17
C HIS A 57 -1.54 -4.76 9.78
N GLY A 58 -2.15 -5.67 9.06
CA GLY A 58 -2.25 -7.05 9.51
C GLY A 58 -0.91 -7.77 9.57
N LYS A 59 0.11 -7.25 8.88
CA LYS A 59 1.45 -7.80 8.89
C LYS A 59 2.38 -7.13 9.89
N GLY A 60 1.89 -6.13 10.63
CA GLY A 60 2.67 -5.49 11.68
C GLY A 60 2.95 -4.02 11.48
N PHE A 61 2.52 -3.45 10.36
CA PHE A 61 2.71 -2.03 10.12
C PHE A 61 1.76 -1.23 11.03
N PRO A 62 2.25 -0.31 11.86
CA PRO A 62 1.38 0.43 12.79
C PRO A 62 0.35 1.26 12.04
N ARG A 63 -0.85 1.39 12.61
CA ARG A 63 -1.92 2.16 12.00
C ARG A 63 -1.70 3.65 12.10
N TYR A 64 -0.84 4.07 12.99
CA TYR A 64 -0.54 5.50 13.16
C TYR A 64 0.92 5.65 13.53
N SER A 65 1.42 6.86 13.28
CA SER A 65 2.81 7.14 13.57
C SER A 65 3.04 7.16 15.08
N ALA A 66 4.10 6.50 15.49
CA ALA A 66 4.55 6.61 16.87
C ALA A 66 5.26 7.96 17.02
N LYS A 67 5.05 8.57 18.16
CA LYS A 67 5.66 9.86 18.41
C LYS A 67 6.63 9.73 19.56
#